data_ddc146882b05d6fd041594df421968c8
#
_entry.id   ddc146882b05d6fd041594df421968c8
#
_cell.length_a   1.000
_cell.length_b   1.000
_cell.length_c   1.000
_cell.angle_alpha   90.00
_cell.angle_beta   90.00
_cell.angle_gamma   90.00
#
_symmetry.space_group_name_H-M   'P 1'
#
loop_
_entity.id
_entity.type
_entity.pdbx_description
1 polymer ?
#
loop_
_entity_poly.entity_id
_entity_poly.type
_entity_poly.pdbx_seq_one_letter_code
_entity_poly.pdbx_strand_id
1 'polypeptide(L)'
;MSDAPTSPTAVAEAMIATLRKKLRDLANEFANGDINREQFHTLYERYQSQINLAALVADEAAARPTASADETIAIRRNLAGKALAMAVYHYRSERFIETLGGFDVPYASVRDILNTLRELAAQNDVVEPQTHPYHDRYLLFVSGKYTVSMMVFSHEPVVRQINTVQNMHADFEVANAAVLRHPRVIGELAVPFFSLVMRSLGKRG
;
A
#
# COMPACT_ATOMS: atom_id res chain seq x y z
N MET A 1 36.22 20.21 0.17
CA MET A 1 34.78 20.09 0.14
C MET A 1 34.43 19.53 -1.23
N SER A 2 34.22 18.23 -1.33
CA SER A 2 33.93 17.58 -2.61
C SER A 2 32.38 17.49 -2.76
N ASP A 3 31.85 18.34 -3.64
CA ASP A 3 30.52 18.11 -4.19
C ASP A 3 30.60 16.88 -5.09
N ALA A 4 30.17 15.74 -4.57
CA ALA A 4 29.92 14.58 -5.40
C ALA A 4 28.75 14.93 -6.34
N PRO A 5 28.86 14.69 -7.64
CA PRO A 5 27.74 14.90 -8.55
C PRO A 5 26.60 13.96 -8.13
N THR A 6 25.58 14.53 -7.53
CA THR A 6 24.41 13.77 -7.06
C THR A 6 23.64 13.31 -8.30
N SER A 7 23.69 12.02 -8.62
CA SER A 7 22.96 11.49 -9.78
C SER A 7 21.47 11.79 -9.65
N PRO A 8 20.73 11.99 -10.76
CA PRO A 8 19.28 12.19 -10.72
C PRO A 8 18.54 11.09 -9.95
N THR A 9 19.04 9.86 -10.02
CA THR A 9 18.52 8.71 -9.26
C THR A 9 18.70 8.91 -7.75
N ALA A 10 19.88 9.33 -7.29
CA ALA A 10 20.15 9.56 -5.88
C ALA A 10 19.30 10.72 -5.31
N VAL A 11 19.07 11.77 -6.11
CA VAL A 11 18.16 12.87 -5.72
C VAL A 11 16.73 12.38 -5.57
N ALA A 12 16.24 11.57 -6.52
CA ALA A 12 14.90 11.01 -6.47
C ALA A 12 14.73 10.06 -5.29
N GLU A 13 15.70 9.21 -4.98
CA GLU A 13 15.69 8.32 -3.83
C GLU A 13 15.67 9.08 -2.50
N ALA A 14 16.48 10.13 -2.36
CA ALA A 14 16.47 11.00 -1.18
C ALA A 14 15.12 11.70 -0.99
N MET A 15 14.52 12.15 -2.09
CA MET A 15 13.17 12.75 -2.07
C MET A 15 12.13 11.73 -1.62
N ILE A 16 12.15 10.50 -2.15
CA ILE A 16 11.26 9.41 -1.76
C ILE A 16 11.41 9.11 -0.26
N ALA A 17 12.64 9.00 0.25
CA ALA A 17 12.90 8.76 1.66
C ALA A 17 12.32 9.87 2.56
N THR A 18 12.48 11.13 2.15
CA THR A 18 11.91 12.30 2.85
C THR A 18 10.39 12.27 2.86
N LEU A 19 9.76 11.96 1.73
CA LEU A 19 8.30 11.88 1.62
C LEU A 19 7.72 10.70 2.41
N ARG A 20 8.42 9.57 2.46
CA ARG A 20 8.03 8.42 3.30
C ARG A 20 8.07 8.77 4.78
N LYS A 21 9.07 9.55 5.21
CA LYS A 21 9.11 10.07 6.59
C LYS A 21 7.89 10.94 6.87
N LYS A 22 7.54 11.87 5.96
CA LYS A 22 6.33 12.71 6.10
C LYS A 22 5.04 11.90 6.18
N LEU A 23 4.91 10.81 5.43
CA LEU A 23 3.74 9.92 5.53
C LEU A 23 3.65 9.25 6.90
N ARG A 24 4.78 8.83 7.46
CA ARG A 24 4.83 8.23 8.80
C ARG A 24 4.51 9.25 9.90
N ASP A 25 5.07 10.47 9.78
CA ASP A 25 4.76 11.57 10.70
C ASP A 25 3.26 11.90 10.66
N LEU A 26 2.67 11.97 9.46
CA LEU A 26 1.23 12.17 9.25
C LEU A 26 0.37 11.07 9.90
N ALA A 27 0.81 9.81 9.83
CA ALA A 27 0.13 8.70 10.50
C ALA A 27 0.15 8.85 12.04
N ASN A 28 1.26 9.35 12.60
CA ASN A 28 1.35 9.66 14.02
C ASN A 28 0.48 10.87 14.42
N GLU A 29 0.44 11.94 13.61
CA GLU A 29 -0.43 13.09 13.84
C GLU A 29 -1.91 12.69 13.88
N PHE A 30 -2.34 11.82 12.98
CA PHE A 30 -3.70 11.26 13.02
C PHE A 30 -3.93 10.39 14.27
N ALA A 31 -2.98 9.53 14.63
CA ALA A 31 -3.07 8.67 15.81
C ALA A 31 -3.16 9.48 17.12
N ASN A 32 -2.54 10.65 17.17
CA ASN A 32 -2.58 11.59 18.29
C ASN A 32 -3.85 12.46 18.31
N GLY A 33 -4.61 12.50 17.22
CA GLY A 33 -5.77 13.36 17.06
C GLY A 33 -5.45 14.81 16.65
N ASP A 34 -4.22 15.08 16.21
CA ASP A 34 -3.77 16.41 15.76
C ASP A 34 -4.41 16.80 14.43
N ILE A 35 -4.79 15.82 13.62
CA ILE A 35 -5.48 15.99 12.34
C ILE A 35 -6.69 15.06 12.23
N ASN A 36 -7.69 15.48 11.46
CA ASN A 36 -8.87 14.66 11.16
C ASN A 36 -8.66 13.75 9.94
N ARG A 37 -9.63 12.86 9.70
CA ARG A 37 -9.60 11.88 8.59
C ARG A 37 -9.47 12.54 7.21
N GLU A 38 -10.19 13.63 6.96
CA GLU A 38 -10.16 14.33 5.68
C GLU A 38 -8.79 14.96 5.41
N GLN A 39 -8.23 15.62 6.43
CA GLN A 39 -6.87 16.19 6.37
C GLN A 39 -5.83 15.09 6.12
N PHE A 40 -5.94 13.97 6.85
CA PHE A 40 -5.07 12.80 6.65
C PHE A 40 -5.11 12.33 5.20
N HIS A 41 -6.30 12.05 4.66
CA HIS A 41 -6.43 11.53 3.29
C HIS A 41 -5.90 12.51 2.24
N THR A 42 -6.20 13.80 2.38
CA THR A 42 -5.74 14.84 1.45
C THR A 42 -4.21 14.94 1.42
N LEU A 43 -3.57 14.98 2.58
CA LEU A 43 -2.11 15.08 2.68
C LEU A 43 -1.43 13.76 2.28
N TYR A 44 -2.00 12.62 2.68
CA TYR A 44 -1.48 11.31 2.31
C TYR A 44 -1.47 11.11 0.80
N GLU A 45 -2.57 11.44 0.12
CA GLU A 45 -2.66 11.37 -1.34
C GLU A 45 -1.66 12.27 -2.04
N ARG A 46 -1.48 13.49 -1.54
CA ARG A 46 -0.49 14.44 -2.07
C ARG A 46 0.92 13.89 -1.98
N TYR A 47 1.35 13.41 -0.80
CA TYR A 47 2.70 12.86 -0.61
C TYR A 47 2.91 11.59 -1.40
N GLN A 48 1.92 10.69 -1.44
CA GLN A 48 1.99 9.45 -2.21
C GLN A 48 2.10 9.74 -3.72
N SER A 49 1.43 10.78 -4.22
CA SER A 49 1.54 11.22 -5.62
C SER A 49 2.96 11.72 -5.94
N GLN A 50 3.56 12.48 -5.02
CA GLN A 50 4.94 12.95 -5.17
C GLN A 50 5.95 11.79 -5.16
N ILE A 51 5.75 10.78 -4.30
CA ILE A 51 6.57 9.56 -4.29
C ILE A 51 6.48 8.84 -5.64
N ASN A 52 5.27 8.69 -6.18
CA ASN A 52 5.08 8.02 -7.46
C ASN A 52 5.76 8.77 -8.62
N LEU A 53 5.72 10.11 -8.59
CA LEU A 53 6.42 10.94 -9.59
C LEU A 53 7.93 10.83 -9.45
N ALA A 54 8.48 10.95 -8.23
CA ALA A 54 9.90 10.83 -7.98
C ALA A 54 10.45 9.45 -8.38
N ALA A 55 9.68 8.40 -8.10
CA ALA A 55 10.03 7.04 -8.50
C ALA A 55 10.03 6.85 -10.02
N LEU A 56 9.14 7.55 -10.75
CA LEU A 56 9.14 7.55 -12.21
C LEU A 56 10.41 8.19 -12.76
N VAL A 57 10.82 9.34 -12.21
CA VAL A 57 12.06 10.04 -12.58
C VAL A 57 13.28 9.16 -12.30
N ALA A 58 13.30 8.43 -11.16
CA ALA A 58 14.39 7.50 -10.86
C ALA A 58 14.47 6.35 -11.88
N ASP A 59 13.31 5.77 -12.26
CA ASP A 59 13.24 4.70 -13.27
C ASP A 59 13.72 5.18 -14.65
N GLU A 60 13.33 6.39 -15.06
CA GLU A 60 13.77 6.99 -16.34
C GLU A 60 15.28 7.30 -16.34
N ALA A 61 15.82 7.81 -15.23
CA ALA A 61 17.24 8.07 -15.10
C ALA A 61 18.10 6.80 -15.04
N ALA A 62 17.56 5.70 -14.53
CA ALA A 62 18.21 4.39 -14.49
C ALA A 62 18.14 3.64 -15.84
N ALA A 63 17.16 3.98 -16.67
CA ALA A 63 17.05 3.42 -18.02
C ALA A 63 18.14 4.02 -18.92
N ARG A 64 19.10 3.18 -19.37
CA ARG A 64 20.08 3.62 -20.37
C ARG A 64 19.33 4.05 -21.64
N PRO A 65 19.78 5.11 -22.34
CA PRO A 65 19.15 5.58 -23.57
C PRO A 65 19.42 4.56 -24.71
N THR A 66 18.58 3.56 -24.79
CA THR A 66 18.44 2.69 -25.97
C THR A 66 17.10 3.01 -26.61
N ALA A 67 17.04 3.03 -27.95
CA ALA A 67 15.83 3.37 -28.72
C ALA A 67 14.59 2.50 -28.40
N SER A 68 14.75 1.46 -27.56
CA SER A 68 13.68 0.58 -27.07
C SER A 68 13.20 0.90 -25.64
N ALA A 69 13.77 1.93 -24.98
CA ALA A 69 13.48 2.21 -23.57
C ALA A 69 12.01 2.65 -23.35
N ASP A 70 11.47 3.49 -24.22
CA ASP A 70 10.09 3.99 -24.13
C ASP A 70 9.07 2.86 -24.31
N GLU A 71 9.32 1.94 -25.23
CA GLU A 71 8.47 0.78 -25.47
C GLU A 71 8.52 -0.20 -24.29
N THR A 72 9.70 -0.42 -23.71
CA THR A 72 9.88 -1.27 -22.53
C THR A 72 9.21 -0.68 -21.28
N ILE A 73 9.26 0.64 -21.09
CA ILE A 73 8.59 1.34 -20.00
C ILE A 73 7.06 1.25 -20.16
N ALA A 74 6.54 1.45 -21.36
CA ALA A 74 5.13 1.30 -21.67
C ALA A 74 4.63 -0.14 -21.45
N ILE A 75 5.39 -1.14 -21.85
CA ILE A 75 5.09 -2.56 -21.62
C ILE A 75 5.07 -2.87 -20.13
N ARG A 76 6.07 -2.43 -19.36
CA ARG A 76 6.11 -2.62 -17.89
C ARG A 76 4.95 -1.97 -17.18
N ARG A 77 4.52 -0.77 -17.60
CA ARG A 77 3.33 -0.08 -17.06
C ARG A 77 2.04 -0.82 -17.36
N ASN A 78 1.93 -1.41 -18.56
CA ASN A 78 0.75 -2.18 -18.98
C ASN A 78 0.68 -3.55 -18.30
N LEU A 79 1.83 -4.14 -17.96
CA LEU A 79 1.93 -5.42 -17.23
C LEU A 79 1.71 -5.26 -15.72
N ALA A 80 1.83 -4.04 -15.17
CA ALA A 80 1.56 -3.81 -13.75
C ALA A 80 0.08 -4.01 -13.44
N GLY A 81 -0.23 -4.87 -12.49
CA GLY A 81 -1.59 -5.13 -12.06
C GLY A 81 -2.29 -3.86 -11.57
N LYS A 82 -3.57 -3.66 -11.93
CA LYS A 82 -4.40 -2.58 -11.38
C LYS A 82 -4.97 -3.04 -10.04
N ALA A 83 -4.87 -2.21 -9.00
CA ALA A 83 -5.55 -2.45 -7.74
C ALA A 83 -7.05 -2.24 -7.92
N LEU A 84 -7.85 -3.29 -7.87
CA LEU A 84 -9.28 -3.28 -8.17
C LEU A 84 -10.12 -3.05 -6.92
N ALA A 85 -9.72 -3.67 -5.81
CA ALA A 85 -10.42 -3.62 -4.55
C ALA A 85 -9.46 -3.97 -3.40
N MET A 86 -9.87 -3.65 -2.18
CA MET A 86 -9.16 -4.09 -1.00
C MET A 86 -10.10 -4.31 0.17
N ALA A 87 -9.65 -5.11 1.13
CA ALA A 87 -10.26 -5.25 2.44
C ALA A 87 -9.19 -5.29 3.53
N VAL A 88 -9.53 -4.82 4.72
CA VAL A 88 -8.72 -4.98 5.92
C VAL A 88 -9.45 -5.91 6.88
N TYR A 89 -8.80 -7.02 7.22
CA TYR A 89 -9.29 -7.97 8.20
C TYR A 89 -8.58 -7.72 9.54
N HIS A 90 -9.37 -7.59 10.60
CA HIS A 90 -8.85 -7.34 11.94
C HIS A 90 -8.81 -8.64 12.75
N TYR A 91 -7.64 -9.02 13.24
CA TYR A 91 -7.40 -10.30 13.90
C TYR A 91 -8.23 -10.52 15.17
N ARG A 92 -8.39 -9.46 16.00
CA ARG A 92 -9.11 -9.56 17.28
C ARG A 92 -10.62 -9.66 17.15
N SER A 93 -11.21 -8.96 16.17
CA SER A 93 -12.66 -9.02 15.94
C SER A 93 -13.06 -10.14 14.99
N GLU A 94 -12.08 -10.73 14.27
CA GLU A 94 -12.28 -11.71 13.21
C GLU A 94 -13.26 -11.23 12.12
N ARG A 95 -13.14 -9.92 11.76
CA ARG A 95 -14.01 -9.26 10.79
C ARG A 95 -13.25 -8.39 9.83
N PHE A 96 -13.83 -8.20 8.67
CA PHE A 96 -13.44 -7.09 7.81
C PHE A 96 -13.92 -5.78 8.45
N ILE A 97 -12.99 -4.85 8.66
CA ILE A 97 -13.23 -3.55 9.29
C ILE A 97 -13.24 -2.40 8.27
N GLU A 98 -12.70 -2.62 7.09
CA GLU A 98 -12.69 -1.66 5.99
C GLU A 98 -12.70 -2.40 4.65
N THR A 99 -13.42 -1.87 3.67
CA THR A 99 -13.42 -2.36 2.29
C THR A 99 -13.47 -1.18 1.32
N LEU A 100 -12.69 -1.27 0.23
CA LEU A 100 -12.67 -0.27 -0.84
C LEU A 100 -12.82 -0.96 -2.20
N GLY A 101 -13.51 -0.28 -3.12
CA GLY A 101 -13.83 -0.85 -4.42
C GLY A 101 -14.86 -1.97 -4.33
N GLY A 102 -15.04 -2.71 -5.41
CA GLY A 102 -15.95 -3.87 -5.45
C GLY A 102 -15.28 -5.12 -4.87
N PHE A 103 -15.06 -5.16 -3.55
CA PHE A 103 -14.48 -6.32 -2.90
C PHE A 103 -15.48 -7.47 -2.84
N ASP A 104 -15.29 -8.49 -3.67
CA ASP A 104 -16.20 -9.61 -3.90
C ASP A 104 -15.59 -10.98 -3.51
N VAL A 105 -14.48 -10.99 -2.75
CA VAL A 105 -13.84 -12.22 -2.32
C VAL A 105 -14.57 -12.79 -1.09
N PRO A 106 -15.19 -13.98 -1.18
CA PRO A 106 -15.87 -14.59 -0.04
C PRO A 106 -14.88 -14.93 1.08
N TYR A 107 -15.27 -14.69 2.32
CA TYR A 107 -14.47 -15.04 3.50
C TYR A 107 -14.04 -16.52 3.49
N ALA A 108 -14.91 -17.42 3.07
CA ALA A 108 -14.62 -18.84 3.02
C ALA A 108 -13.40 -19.18 2.12
N SER A 109 -13.18 -18.40 1.06
CA SER A 109 -12.05 -18.63 0.13
C SER A 109 -10.69 -18.20 0.71
N VAL A 110 -10.67 -17.38 1.75
CA VAL A 110 -9.45 -16.81 2.33
C VAL A 110 -9.27 -17.12 3.81
N ARG A 111 -10.26 -17.79 4.42
CA ARG A 111 -10.28 -18.08 5.86
C ARG A 111 -9.02 -18.77 6.36
N ASP A 112 -8.55 -19.78 5.65
CA ASP A 112 -7.41 -20.58 6.10
C ASP A 112 -6.10 -19.77 6.05
N ILE A 113 -5.93 -18.91 5.02
CA ILE A 113 -4.83 -17.96 4.93
C ILE A 113 -4.90 -16.95 6.08
N LEU A 114 -6.09 -16.36 6.32
CA LEU A 114 -6.29 -15.40 7.40
C LEU A 114 -6.00 -15.98 8.79
N ASN A 115 -6.39 -17.23 9.03
CA ASN A 115 -6.08 -17.94 10.28
C ASN A 115 -4.58 -18.15 10.45
N THR A 116 -3.88 -18.62 9.42
CA THR A 116 -2.43 -18.79 9.44
C THR A 116 -1.71 -17.47 9.70
N LEU A 117 -2.10 -16.39 9.02
CA LEU A 117 -1.49 -15.07 9.21
C LEU A 117 -1.75 -14.53 10.62
N ARG A 118 -2.92 -14.77 11.19
CA ARG A 118 -3.26 -14.40 12.58
C ARG A 118 -2.38 -15.16 13.58
N GLU A 119 -2.16 -16.45 13.39
CA GLU A 119 -1.31 -17.26 14.26
C GLU A 119 0.14 -16.79 14.22
N LEU A 120 0.70 -16.51 13.04
CA LEU A 120 2.04 -15.96 12.88
C LEU A 120 2.17 -14.58 13.53
N ALA A 121 1.20 -13.71 13.32
CA ALA A 121 1.18 -12.38 13.94
C ALA A 121 1.11 -12.44 15.48
N ALA A 122 0.41 -13.44 16.05
CA ALA A 122 0.35 -13.67 17.50
C ALA A 122 1.70 -14.12 18.08
N GLN A 123 2.54 -14.75 17.27
CA GLN A 123 3.91 -15.15 17.63
C GLN A 123 4.93 -14.03 17.44
N ASN A 124 4.49 -12.85 16.97
CA ASN A 124 5.33 -11.73 16.55
C ASN A 124 6.32 -12.09 15.42
N ASP A 125 6.00 -13.08 14.62
CA ASP A 125 6.79 -13.42 13.45
C ASP A 125 6.62 -12.36 12.36
N VAL A 126 7.71 -12.03 11.68
CA VAL A 126 7.69 -11.18 10.50
C VAL A 126 7.15 -12.01 9.34
N VAL A 127 5.99 -11.62 8.84
CA VAL A 127 5.34 -12.31 7.72
C VAL A 127 5.58 -11.54 6.43
N GLU A 128 6.27 -12.18 5.49
CA GLU A 128 6.44 -11.62 4.15
C GLU A 128 5.09 -11.55 3.41
N PRO A 129 4.89 -10.55 2.54
CA PRO A 129 3.70 -10.47 1.71
C PRO A 129 3.52 -11.73 0.86
N GLN A 130 2.29 -12.19 0.75
CA GLN A 130 1.94 -13.37 -0.01
C GLN A 130 1.02 -13.00 -1.17
N THR A 131 1.34 -13.48 -2.37
CA THR A 131 0.49 -13.29 -3.55
C THR A 131 -0.07 -14.66 -3.97
N HIS A 132 -1.39 -14.71 -4.14
CA HIS A 132 -2.11 -15.90 -4.54
C HIS A 132 -2.96 -15.64 -5.78
N PRO A 133 -2.96 -16.53 -6.79
CA PRO A 133 -3.90 -16.46 -7.89
C PRO A 133 -5.33 -16.69 -7.38
N TYR A 134 -6.29 -15.94 -7.91
CA TYR A 134 -7.71 -16.03 -7.57
C TYR A 134 -8.56 -15.79 -8.82
N HIS A 135 -9.04 -16.86 -9.44
CA HIS A 135 -9.70 -16.82 -10.75
C HIS A 135 -8.79 -16.16 -11.81
N ASP A 136 -9.26 -15.06 -12.41
CA ASP A 136 -8.55 -14.23 -13.39
C ASP A 136 -7.80 -13.04 -12.74
N ARG A 137 -7.66 -13.05 -11.41
CA ARG A 137 -7.09 -11.97 -10.58
C ARG A 137 -6.04 -12.52 -9.63
N TYR A 138 -5.43 -11.62 -8.86
CA TYR A 138 -4.46 -11.96 -7.82
C TYR A 138 -4.82 -11.29 -6.52
N LEU A 139 -4.65 -12.02 -5.42
CA LEU A 139 -4.80 -11.52 -4.05
C LEU A 139 -3.41 -11.32 -3.44
N LEU A 140 -3.13 -10.10 -3.00
CA LEU A 140 -1.95 -9.79 -2.21
C LEU A 140 -2.37 -9.64 -0.75
N PHE A 141 -1.75 -10.43 0.13
CA PHE A 141 -1.90 -10.35 1.58
C PHE A 141 -0.68 -9.67 2.18
N VAL A 142 -0.92 -8.64 2.99
CA VAL A 142 0.10 -7.95 3.79
C VAL A 142 -0.34 -7.99 5.24
N SER A 143 0.40 -8.75 6.04
CA SER A 143 0.14 -8.95 7.46
C SER A 143 0.89 -7.92 8.30
N GLY A 144 0.24 -7.40 9.34
CA GLY A 144 0.82 -6.58 10.37
C GLY A 144 0.52 -7.12 11.76
N LYS A 145 0.65 -6.29 12.77
CA LYS A 145 0.45 -6.68 14.17
C LYS A 145 -1.02 -6.92 14.53
N TYR A 146 -1.92 -6.15 13.98
CA TYR A 146 -3.35 -6.14 14.35
C TYR A 146 -4.25 -6.61 13.22
N THR A 147 -3.77 -6.46 11.99
CA THR A 147 -4.59 -6.60 10.79
C THR A 147 -3.84 -7.29 9.65
N VAL A 148 -4.59 -7.73 8.66
CA VAL A 148 -4.08 -8.06 7.34
C VAL A 148 -4.84 -7.24 6.30
N SER A 149 -4.10 -6.55 5.42
CA SER A 149 -4.66 -5.96 4.22
C SER A 149 -4.65 -6.97 3.09
N MET A 150 -5.80 -7.12 2.45
CA MET A 150 -5.99 -7.98 1.30
C MET A 150 -6.34 -7.12 0.08
N MET A 151 -5.47 -7.12 -0.92
CA MET A 151 -5.62 -6.31 -2.13
C MET A 151 -5.88 -7.20 -3.34
N VAL A 152 -6.89 -6.86 -4.12
CA VAL A 152 -7.23 -7.53 -5.38
C VAL A 152 -6.56 -6.79 -6.54
N PHE A 153 -5.77 -7.51 -7.32
CA PHE A 153 -5.10 -7.00 -8.52
C PHE A 153 -5.61 -7.69 -9.79
N SER A 154 -5.66 -6.95 -10.91
CA SER A 154 -6.03 -7.50 -12.22
C SER A 154 -4.98 -8.43 -12.84
N HIS A 155 -3.71 -8.29 -12.44
CA HIS A 155 -2.57 -9.11 -12.82
C HIS A 155 -1.67 -9.27 -11.60
N GLU A 156 -0.70 -10.16 -11.67
CA GLU A 156 0.26 -10.35 -10.59
C GLU A 156 0.96 -9.03 -10.25
N PRO A 157 0.94 -8.61 -8.97
CA PRO A 157 1.56 -7.37 -8.56
C PRO A 157 3.08 -7.47 -8.64
N VAL A 158 3.71 -6.45 -9.21
CA VAL A 158 5.18 -6.34 -9.24
C VAL A 158 5.71 -5.94 -7.87
N VAL A 159 6.98 -6.24 -7.59
CA VAL A 159 7.65 -5.97 -6.29
C VAL A 159 7.41 -4.54 -5.79
N ARG A 160 7.46 -3.55 -6.67
CA ARG A 160 7.19 -2.16 -6.32
C ARG A 160 5.77 -1.92 -5.80
N GLN A 161 4.79 -2.61 -6.37
CA GLN A 161 3.39 -2.53 -5.91
C GLN A 161 3.24 -3.20 -4.55
N ILE A 162 3.87 -4.35 -4.35
CA ILE A 162 3.91 -5.06 -3.07
C ILE A 162 4.50 -4.14 -1.99
N ASN A 163 5.67 -3.55 -2.23
CA ASN A 163 6.33 -2.63 -1.30
C ASN A 163 5.46 -1.39 -1.00
N THR A 164 4.71 -0.89 -2.00
CA THR A 164 3.79 0.22 -1.80
C THR A 164 2.66 -0.16 -0.85
N VAL A 165 2.05 -1.33 -1.04
CA VAL A 165 0.97 -1.83 -0.17
C VAL A 165 1.50 -2.11 1.24
N GLN A 166 2.71 -2.67 1.39
CA GLN A 166 3.35 -2.89 2.70
C GLN A 166 3.52 -1.57 3.47
N ASN A 167 4.03 -0.52 2.81
CA ASN A 167 4.20 0.78 3.47
C ASN A 167 2.85 1.39 3.87
N MET A 168 1.85 1.32 2.98
CA MET A 168 0.50 1.80 3.27
C MET A 168 -0.14 1.03 4.43
N HIS A 169 0.10 -0.29 4.51
CA HIS A 169 -0.39 -1.12 5.61
C HIS A 169 0.27 -0.73 6.94
N ALA A 170 1.58 -0.51 6.95
CA ALA A 170 2.28 -0.06 8.14
C ALA A 170 1.77 1.32 8.61
N ASP A 171 1.57 2.28 7.70
CA ASP A 171 1.00 3.58 8.01
C ASP A 171 -0.44 3.46 8.52
N PHE A 172 -1.24 2.54 7.95
CA PHE A 172 -2.60 2.23 8.42
C PHE A 172 -2.59 1.75 9.88
N GLU A 173 -1.72 0.80 10.23
CA GLU A 173 -1.66 0.29 11.61
C GLU A 173 -1.16 1.35 12.61
N VAL A 174 -0.22 2.20 12.21
CA VAL A 174 0.25 3.32 13.04
C VAL A 174 -0.87 4.32 13.28
N ALA A 175 -1.52 4.80 12.21
CA ALA A 175 -2.58 5.79 12.29
C ALA A 175 -3.77 5.32 13.15
N ASN A 176 -4.09 4.03 13.10
CA ASN A 176 -5.27 3.45 13.77
C ASN A 176 -4.93 2.62 15.02
N ALA A 177 -3.69 2.67 15.53
CA ALA A 177 -3.19 1.76 16.57
C ALA A 177 -4.05 1.76 17.84
N ALA A 178 -4.58 2.92 18.26
CA ALA A 178 -5.43 3.04 19.43
C ALA A 178 -6.72 2.21 19.30
N VAL A 179 -7.35 2.27 18.13
CA VAL A 179 -8.62 1.57 17.84
C VAL A 179 -8.39 0.08 17.59
N LEU A 180 -7.33 -0.27 16.86
CA LEU A 180 -7.01 -1.66 16.49
C LEU A 180 -6.59 -2.54 17.68
N ARG A 181 -6.23 -1.96 18.82
CA ARG A 181 -5.96 -2.72 20.05
C ARG A 181 -7.21 -3.31 20.70
N HIS A 182 -8.38 -2.84 20.34
CA HIS A 182 -9.65 -3.25 20.92
C HIS A 182 -10.37 -4.29 20.05
N PRO A 183 -11.11 -5.22 20.66
CA PRO A 183 -11.89 -6.23 19.89
C PRO A 183 -13.05 -5.61 19.11
N ARG A 184 -13.46 -4.38 19.46
CA ARG A 184 -14.43 -3.61 18.71
C ARG A 184 -13.74 -2.40 18.12
N VAL A 185 -13.67 -2.35 16.80
CA VAL A 185 -13.19 -1.19 16.06
C VAL A 185 -14.35 -0.20 15.97
N ILE A 186 -14.23 0.90 16.73
CA ILE A 186 -15.22 1.97 16.78
C ILE A 186 -14.53 3.27 16.41
N GLY A 187 -15.11 4.00 15.45
CA GLY A 187 -14.59 5.29 15.01
C GLY A 187 -14.19 5.27 13.53
N GLU A 188 -13.80 6.42 13.05
CA GLU A 188 -13.33 6.59 11.68
C GLU A 188 -11.88 6.16 11.56
N LEU A 189 -11.61 5.30 10.59
CA LEU A 189 -10.26 4.82 10.29
C LEU A 189 -9.59 5.73 9.26
N ALA A 190 -8.31 6.01 9.46
CA ALA A 190 -7.45 6.55 8.41
C ALA A 190 -7.12 5.42 7.42
N VAL A 191 -7.44 5.61 6.15
CA VAL A 191 -7.30 4.56 5.12
C VAL A 191 -6.34 5.00 4.02
N PRO A 192 -5.02 4.75 4.16
CA PRO A 192 -4.00 5.15 3.18
C PRO A 192 -4.23 4.60 1.77
N PHE A 193 -4.90 3.46 1.67
CA PHE A 193 -5.15 2.75 0.40
C PHE A 193 -6.17 3.41 -0.53
N PHE A 194 -6.92 4.39 -0.02
CA PHE A 194 -8.03 5.01 -0.73
C PHE A 194 -7.62 5.48 -2.13
N SER A 195 -6.54 6.24 -2.23
CA SER A 195 -6.06 6.77 -3.51
C SER A 195 -5.58 5.68 -4.48
N LEU A 196 -5.03 4.57 -3.97
CA LEU A 196 -4.52 3.48 -4.81
C LEU A 196 -5.66 2.76 -5.54
N VAL A 197 -6.74 2.46 -4.82
CA VAL A 197 -7.92 1.78 -5.37
C VAL A 197 -8.73 2.73 -6.25
N MET A 198 -9.01 3.95 -5.79
CA MET A 198 -9.84 4.92 -6.53
C MET A 198 -9.23 5.38 -7.86
N ARG A 199 -7.90 5.53 -7.94
CA ARG A 199 -7.21 5.84 -9.21
C ARG A 199 -7.37 4.73 -10.25
N SER A 200 -7.45 3.49 -9.81
CA SER A 200 -7.65 2.34 -10.70
C SER A 200 -9.08 2.25 -11.22
N LEU A 201 -10.05 2.71 -10.43
CA LEU A 201 -11.46 2.73 -10.80
C LEU A 201 -11.83 3.94 -11.68
N GLY A 202 -11.24 5.12 -11.41
CA GLY A 202 -11.54 6.37 -12.14
C GLY A 202 -11.04 6.42 -13.60
N LYS A 203 -10.28 5.42 -14.07
CA LYS A 203 -9.84 5.30 -15.47
C LYS A 203 -10.78 4.46 -16.34
N ARG A 204 -11.98 4.15 -15.87
CA ARG A 204 -13.06 3.53 -16.64
C ARG A 204 -14.04 4.61 -17.13
N GLY A 205 -13.56 5.48 -17.99
CA GLY A 205 -14.34 6.47 -18.72
C GLY A 205 -13.85 6.56 -20.14
#